data_a19ae31160ae9fc170e74f06b7237eb0
#
_entry.id   a19ae31160ae9fc170e74f06b7237eb0
#
_cell.length_a   1.000
_cell.length_b   1.000
_cell.length_c   1.000
_cell.angle_alpha   90.00
_cell.angle_beta   90.00
_cell.angle_gamma   90.00
#
_symmetry.space_group_name_H-M   'P 1'
#
loop_
_entity.id
_entity.type
_entity.pdbx_description
1 polymer ?
#
loop_
_entity_poly.entity_id
_entity_poly.type
_entity_poly.pdbx_seq_one_letter_code
_entity_poly.pdbx_strand_id
1 'polypeptide(L)'
;MATITLKGNPVQTIGSLPAIGTQAPDFTLTDAELKDVGLATYAGKVKILNIVPSLDTGVCAASARAFNKAAASLGDIVILTISRDLPFAQKRFCEAEGIDKVVTLSELRDREFGKAYGVEMISGPFAGLLSRAVVVLDRX
;
A
#
# COMPACT_ATOMS: atom_id res chain seq x y z
N MET A 1 -2.02 -16.77 -10.00
CA MET A 1 -1.62 -15.59 -10.75
C MET A 1 -2.87 -14.88 -11.24
N ALA A 2 -2.96 -13.58 -11.10
CA ALA A 2 -4.14 -12.84 -11.51
C ALA A 2 -3.81 -11.95 -12.71
N THR A 3 -4.83 -11.64 -13.50
CA THR A 3 -4.70 -10.71 -14.62
C THR A 3 -5.44 -9.43 -14.27
N ILE A 4 -4.74 -8.30 -14.39
CA ILE A 4 -5.32 -6.98 -14.17
C ILE A 4 -5.05 -6.15 -15.42
N THR A 5 -5.51 -4.92 -15.44
CA THR A 5 -5.25 -4.04 -16.58
C THR A 5 -4.44 -2.84 -16.14
N LEU A 6 -3.56 -2.39 -17.03
CA LEU A 6 -2.77 -1.19 -16.86
C LEU A 6 -2.98 -0.35 -18.10
N LYS A 7 -3.67 0.78 -17.94
CA LYS A 7 -4.05 1.64 -19.06
C LYS A 7 -4.77 0.82 -20.15
N GLY A 8 -5.61 -0.09 -19.72
CA GLY A 8 -6.40 -0.92 -20.61
C GLY A 8 -5.70 -2.15 -21.16
N ASN A 9 -4.41 -2.31 -20.88
CA ASN A 9 -3.64 -3.45 -21.35
C ASN A 9 -3.51 -4.50 -20.25
N PRO A 10 -3.69 -5.79 -20.56
CA PRO A 10 -3.59 -6.79 -19.51
C PRO A 10 -2.17 -6.97 -19.01
N VAL A 11 -2.01 -7.06 -17.70
CA VAL A 11 -0.74 -7.41 -17.06
C VAL A 11 -1.06 -8.45 -15.99
N GLN A 12 -0.04 -9.16 -15.56
CA GLN A 12 -0.25 -10.23 -14.59
C GLN A 12 0.43 -9.90 -13.27
N THR A 13 -0.19 -10.36 -12.18
CA THR A 13 0.37 -10.25 -10.84
C THR A 13 0.84 -11.63 -10.38
N ILE A 14 1.67 -11.63 -9.32
CA ILE A 14 2.29 -12.85 -8.85
C ILE A 14 1.27 -13.78 -8.17
N GLY A 15 0.14 -13.25 -7.76
CA GLY A 15 -0.91 -14.04 -7.13
C GLY A 15 -2.21 -13.27 -7.14
N SER A 16 -3.09 -13.58 -6.21
CA SER A 16 -4.37 -12.90 -6.06
C SER A 16 -4.47 -12.30 -4.68
N LEU A 17 -5.31 -11.27 -4.54
CA LEU A 17 -5.58 -10.71 -3.22
C LEU A 17 -6.15 -11.79 -2.29
N PRO A 18 -5.84 -11.73 -0.99
CA PRO A 18 -6.45 -12.66 -0.05
C PRO A 18 -7.97 -12.58 -0.09
N ALA A 19 -8.62 -13.72 0.07
CA ALA A 19 -10.07 -13.78 0.03
C ALA A 19 -10.68 -13.06 1.23
N ILE A 20 -11.85 -12.47 1.00
CA ILE A 20 -12.60 -11.80 2.07
C ILE A 20 -12.93 -12.82 3.14
N GLY A 21 -12.76 -12.45 4.40
CA GLY A 21 -13.07 -13.32 5.52
C GLY A 21 -11.91 -14.17 5.98
N THR A 22 -10.77 -14.12 5.31
CA THR A 22 -9.60 -14.89 5.73
C THR A 22 -8.71 -14.05 6.64
N GLN A 23 -7.79 -14.73 7.33
CA GLN A 23 -6.79 -14.07 8.16
C GLN A 23 -5.82 -13.31 7.25
N ALA A 24 -5.62 -12.03 7.52
CA ALA A 24 -4.71 -11.23 6.71
C ALA A 24 -3.28 -11.70 6.91
N PRO A 25 -2.51 -11.86 5.82
CA PRO A 25 -1.08 -12.20 6.00
C PRO A 25 -0.35 -11.08 6.74
N ASP A 26 0.49 -11.46 7.68
CA ASP A 26 1.32 -10.48 8.36
C ASP A 26 2.40 -9.98 7.39
N PHE A 27 2.95 -8.82 7.73
CA PHE A 27 3.99 -8.25 6.88
C PHE A 27 4.99 -7.49 7.74
N THR A 28 6.13 -7.20 7.14
CA THR A 28 7.11 -6.30 7.73
C THR A 28 7.45 -5.27 6.66
N LEU A 29 7.10 -4.02 6.95
CA LEU A 29 7.33 -2.91 6.02
C LEU A 29 8.08 -1.81 6.77
N THR A 30 8.66 -0.89 6.03
CA THR A 30 9.51 0.15 6.60
C THR A 30 8.78 1.49 6.57
N ASP A 31 8.69 2.16 7.72
CA ASP A 31 8.00 3.45 7.77
C ASP A 31 8.96 4.60 7.45
N ALA A 32 8.44 5.83 7.53
CA ALA A 32 9.20 7.02 7.15
C ALA A 32 10.39 7.27 8.08
N GLU A 33 10.35 6.70 9.29
CA GLU A 33 11.45 6.82 10.24
C GLU A 33 12.44 5.67 10.12
N LEU A 34 12.29 4.84 9.09
CA LEU A 34 13.13 3.68 8.81
C LEU A 34 12.98 2.57 9.84
N LYS A 35 11.83 2.52 10.50
CA LYS A 35 11.51 1.46 11.45
C LYS A 35 10.66 0.39 10.76
N ASP A 36 10.88 -0.86 11.11
CA ASP A 36 10.08 -1.95 10.59
C ASP A 36 8.80 -2.07 11.39
N VAL A 37 7.68 -2.13 10.69
CA VAL A 37 6.36 -2.24 11.32
C VAL A 37 5.58 -3.37 10.66
N GLY A 38 4.59 -3.88 11.37
CA GLY A 38 3.72 -4.94 10.86
C GLY A 38 2.32 -4.76 11.37
N LEU A 39 1.49 -5.80 11.22
CA LEU A 39 0.11 -5.72 11.66
C LEU A 39 -0.01 -5.42 13.15
N ALA A 40 0.87 -6.00 13.96
CA ALA A 40 0.81 -5.78 15.40
C ALA A 40 1.04 -4.33 15.79
N THR A 41 1.77 -3.57 14.97
CA THR A 41 2.01 -2.16 15.23
C THR A 41 0.69 -1.38 15.28
N TYR A 42 -0.30 -1.81 14.52
CA TYR A 42 -1.59 -1.11 14.41
C TYR A 42 -2.72 -1.94 14.98
N ALA A 43 -2.42 -2.83 15.93
CA ALA A 43 -3.42 -3.68 16.55
C ALA A 43 -4.52 -2.83 17.19
N GLY A 44 -5.75 -3.29 17.11
CA GLY A 44 -6.89 -2.60 17.68
C GLY A 44 -7.52 -1.55 16.79
N LYS A 45 -6.96 -1.34 15.60
CA LYS A 45 -7.50 -0.36 14.65
C LYS A 45 -7.92 -1.05 13.38
N VAL A 46 -8.93 -0.47 12.71
CA VAL A 46 -9.25 -0.85 11.35
C VAL A 46 -8.15 -0.30 10.47
N LYS A 47 -7.62 -1.14 9.58
CA LYS A 47 -6.50 -0.76 8.72
C LYS A 47 -6.96 -0.75 7.27
N ILE A 48 -6.71 0.36 6.59
CA ILE A 48 -6.95 0.46 5.16
C ILE A 48 -5.59 0.45 4.48
N LEU A 49 -5.33 -0.59 3.71
CA LEU A 49 -4.08 -0.70 2.96
C LEU A 49 -4.31 -0.14 1.57
N ASN A 50 -3.71 1.00 1.29
CA ASN A 50 -3.79 1.63 -0.02
C ASN A 50 -2.50 1.29 -0.76
N ILE A 51 -2.55 0.27 -1.60
CA ILE A 51 -1.38 -0.27 -2.27
C ILE A 51 -1.26 0.39 -3.64
N VAL A 52 -0.10 0.95 -3.94
CA VAL A 52 0.09 1.71 -5.17
C VAL A 52 1.42 1.35 -5.83
N PRO A 53 1.52 1.51 -7.16
CA PRO A 53 2.80 1.29 -7.84
C PRO A 53 3.88 2.28 -7.40
N SER A 54 3.54 3.56 -7.28
CA SER A 54 4.47 4.58 -6.83
C SER A 54 3.71 5.86 -6.54
N LEU A 55 4.13 6.58 -5.50
CA LEU A 55 3.56 7.88 -5.20
C LEU A 55 3.92 8.92 -6.26
N ASP A 56 4.90 8.63 -7.10
CA ASP A 56 5.30 9.54 -8.17
C ASP A 56 4.38 9.47 -9.39
N THR A 57 3.38 8.59 -9.41
CA THR A 57 2.42 8.60 -10.50
C THR A 57 1.25 9.50 -10.14
N GLY A 58 0.65 10.15 -11.14
CA GLY A 58 -0.39 11.14 -10.89
C GLY A 58 -1.62 10.57 -10.19
N VAL A 59 -2.08 9.40 -10.62
CA VAL A 59 -3.27 8.79 -10.01
C VAL A 59 -2.98 8.38 -8.57
N CYS A 60 -1.81 7.86 -8.31
CA CYS A 60 -1.45 7.46 -6.95
C CYS A 60 -1.35 8.67 -6.02
N ALA A 61 -0.80 9.76 -6.53
CA ALA A 61 -0.72 10.98 -5.73
C ALA A 61 -2.12 11.51 -5.42
N ALA A 62 -3.02 11.48 -6.39
CA ALA A 62 -4.39 11.94 -6.16
C ALA A 62 -5.10 11.06 -5.14
N SER A 63 -4.91 9.74 -5.19
CA SER A 63 -5.56 8.86 -4.24
C SER A 63 -4.99 9.06 -2.83
N ALA A 64 -3.69 9.31 -2.71
CA ALA A 64 -3.09 9.58 -1.40
C ALA A 64 -3.66 10.85 -0.80
N ARG A 65 -3.84 11.89 -1.61
CA ARG A 65 -4.43 13.14 -1.12
C ARG A 65 -5.88 12.92 -0.71
N ALA A 66 -6.64 12.13 -1.47
CA ALA A 66 -8.04 11.85 -1.12
C ALA A 66 -8.14 11.07 0.18
N PHE A 67 -7.27 10.08 0.37
CA PHE A 67 -7.26 9.32 1.62
C PHE A 67 -6.84 10.19 2.81
N ASN A 68 -5.89 11.09 2.60
CA ASN A 68 -5.47 11.99 3.67
C ASN A 68 -6.63 12.88 4.12
N LYS A 69 -7.38 13.41 3.17
CA LYS A 69 -8.53 14.23 3.48
C LYS A 69 -9.60 13.43 4.22
N ALA A 70 -9.88 12.21 3.74
CA ALA A 70 -10.88 11.36 4.38
C ALA A 70 -10.45 10.94 5.78
N ALA A 71 -9.16 10.71 5.99
CA ALA A 71 -8.66 10.25 7.28
C ALA A 71 -8.93 11.25 8.39
N ALA A 72 -9.01 12.53 8.06
CA ALA A 72 -9.26 13.55 9.07
C ALA A 72 -10.61 13.36 9.75
N SER A 73 -11.57 12.70 9.10
CA SER A 73 -12.91 12.51 9.68
C SER A 73 -13.16 11.07 10.09
N LEU A 74 -12.17 10.18 9.97
CA LEU A 74 -12.33 8.78 10.39
C LEU A 74 -11.83 8.62 11.83
N GLY A 75 -12.44 7.72 12.57
CA GLY A 75 -12.08 7.51 13.97
C GLY A 75 -10.91 6.58 14.15
N ASP A 76 -11.17 5.37 14.66
CA ASP A 76 -10.13 4.38 14.95
C ASP A 76 -9.66 3.64 13.70
N ILE A 77 -9.32 4.39 12.67
CA ILE A 77 -8.89 3.83 11.39
C ILE A 77 -7.51 4.38 11.08
N VAL A 78 -6.61 3.50 10.65
CA VAL A 78 -5.31 3.94 10.17
C VAL A 78 -5.23 3.62 8.67
N ILE A 79 -4.73 4.55 7.88
CA ILE A 79 -4.56 4.36 6.45
C ILE A 79 -3.08 4.19 6.18
N LEU A 80 -2.74 3.05 5.59
CA LEU A 80 -1.36 2.70 5.29
C LEU A 80 -1.19 2.70 3.77
N THR A 81 -0.42 3.64 3.25
CA THR A 81 -0.12 3.69 1.82
C THR A 81 1.17 2.94 1.59
N ILE A 82 1.12 1.91 0.77
CA ILE A 82 2.20 0.94 0.61
C ILE A 82 2.69 0.94 -0.83
N SER A 83 3.99 1.09 -1.01
CA SER A 83 4.61 1.05 -2.33
C SER A 83 6.05 0.57 -2.19
N ARG A 84 6.73 0.44 -3.33
CA ARG A 84 8.17 0.13 -3.33
C ARG A 84 9.03 1.38 -3.41
N ASP A 85 8.44 2.56 -3.31
CA ASP A 85 9.23 3.79 -3.18
C ASP A 85 10.09 3.71 -1.94
N LEU A 86 11.23 4.36 -1.99
CA LEU A 86 12.07 4.43 -0.79
C LEU A 86 11.38 5.27 0.28
N PRO A 87 11.64 4.99 1.56
CA PRO A 87 11.02 5.80 2.62
C PRO A 87 11.35 7.29 2.51
N PHE A 88 12.53 7.62 2.03
CA PHE A 88 12.89 9.01 1.83
C PHE A 88 12.00 9.68 0.79
N ALA A 89 11.71 8.96 -0.29
CA ALA A 89 10.85 9.50 -1.34
C ALA A 89 9.41 9.63 -0.84
N GLN A 90 8.95 8.67 -0.06
CA GLN A 90 7.61 8.74 0.51
C GLN A 90 7.46 9.93 1.44
N LYS A 91 8.48 10.16 2.28
CA LYS A 91 8.45 11.28 3.21
C LYS A 91 8.44 12.60 2.46
N ARG A 92 9.27 12.71 1.43
CA ARG A 92 9.34 13.92 0.62
C ARG A 92 8.00 14.20 -0.07
N PHE A 93 7.36 13.14 -0.58
CA PHE A 93 6.04 13.28 -1.21
C PHE A 93 5.02 13.81 -0.20
N CYS A 94 4.99 13.24 1.00
CA CYS A 94 4.03 13.67 2.00
C CYS A 94 4.25 15.12 2.42
N GLU A 95 5.51 15.52 2.57
CA GLU A 95 5.81 16.90 2.92
C GLU A 95 5.39 17.86 1.82
N ALA A 96 5.69 17.50 0.57
CA ALA A 96 5.37 18.38 -0.55
C ALA A 96 3.86 18.51 -0.76
N GLU A 97 3.10 17.46 -0.46
CA GLU A 97 1.65 17.47 -0.70
C GLU A 97 0.83 17.80 0.54
N GLY A 98 1.49 18.04 1.66
CA GLY A 98 0.77 18.33 2.90
C GLY A 98 0.01 17.16 3.47
N ILE A 99 0.48 15.95 3.23
CA ILE A 99 -0.19 14.73 3.69
C ILE A 99 0.37 14.36 5.06
N ASP A 100 -0.48 14.39 6.08
CA ASP A 100 -0.05 14.14 7.44
C ASP A 100 -0.93 13.14 8.19
N LYS A 101 -2.03 12.66 7.58
CA LYS A 101 -2.96 11.74 8.24
C LYS A 101 -2.81 10.31 7.75
N VAL A 102 -1.92 10.07 6.83
CA VAL A 102 -1.72 8.76 6.22
C VAL A 102 -0.29 8.32 6.53
N VAL A 103 -0.14 7.05 6.91
CA VAL A 103 1.19 6.47 7.15
C VAL A 103 1.68 5.88 5.83
N THR A 104 2.91 6.21 5.43
CA THR A 104 3.49 5.59 4.24
C THR A 104 4.44 4.48 4.68
N LEU A 105 4.36 3.36 3.99
CA LEU A 105 5.18 2.19 4.27
C LEU A 105 5.84 1.72 2.99
N SER A 106 7.10 1.30 3.09
CA SER A 106 7.89 0.89 1.95
C SER A 106 8.21 -0.60 2.01
N GLU A 107 8.13 -1.26 0.86
CA GLU A 107 8.52 -2.65 0.71
C GLU A 107 10.02 -2.76 0.39
N LEU A 108 10.79 -1.82 0.84
CA LEU A 108 12.22 -1.69 0.53
C LEU A 108 13.04 -2.88 1.00
N ARG A 109 12.81 -3.34 2.24
CA ARG A 109 13.66 -4.37 2.84
C ARG A 109 13.16 -5.78 2.63
N ASP A 110 11.85 -5.96 2.55
CA ASP A 110 11.26 -7.30 2.51
C ASP A 110 10.11 -7.29 1.52
N ARG A 111 10.29 -7.98 0.42
CA ARG A 111 9.31 -7.98 -0.68
C ARG A 111 8.26 -9.07 -0.54
N GLU A 112 8.18 -9.70 0.62
CA GLU A 112 7.17 -10.72 0.84
C GLU A 112 5.75 -10.18 0.86
N PHE A 113 5.57 -8.89 1.18
CA PHE A 113 4.24 -8.29 1.16
C PHE A 113 3.59 -8.43 -0.22
N GLY A 114 4.32 -8.08 -1.26
CA GLY A 114 3.77 -8.16 -2.60
C GLY A 114 3.37 -9.57 -2.98
N LYS A 115 4.13 -10.55 -2.51
CA LYS A 115 3.82 -11.96 -2.77
C LYS A 115 2.65 -12.43 -1.91
N ALA A 116 2.67 -12.10 -0.63
CA ALA A 116 1.63 -12.59 0.28
C ALA A 116 0.27 -12.02 -0.06
N TYR A 117 0.21 -10.78 -0.51
CA TYR A 117 -1.05 -10.14 -0.89
C TYR A 117 -1.34 -10.29 -2.38
N GLY A 118 -0.43 -10.90 -3.14
CA GLY A 118 -0.66 -11.20 -4.54
C GLY A 118 -0.71 -9.97 -5.43
N VAL A 119 -0.02 -8.90 -5.08
CA VAL A 119 -0.15 -7.62 -5.80
C VAL A 119 1.10 -7.24 -6.60
N GLU A 120 2.15 -8.03 -6.55
CA GLU A 120 3.33 -7.70 -7.36
C GLU A 120 3.03 -7.96 -8.83
N MET A 121 3.25 -6.95 -9.68
CA MET A 121 3.08 -7.12 -11.12
C MET A 121 4.29 -7.86 -11.69
N ILE A 122 4.03 -8.87 -12.52
CA ILE A 122 5.11 -9.68 -13.09
C ILE A 122 5.21 -9.55 -14.59
N SER A 123 4.39 -8.73 -15.21
CA SER A 123 4.47 -8.49 -16.65
C SER A 123 4.15 -7.03 -16.92
N GLY A 124 4.44 -6.59 -18.14
CA GLY A 124 4.14 -5.23 -18.57
C GLY A 124 5.21 -4.25 -18.12
N PRO A 125 5.01 -2.98 -18.44
CA PRO A 125 6.03 -1.96 -18.15
C PRO A 125 6.23 -1.67 -16.66
N PHE A 126 5.27 -2.02 -15.82
CA PHE A 126 5.40 -1.82 -14.37
C PHE A 126 5.81 -3.10 -13.65
N ALA A 127 6.31 -4.12 -14.36
CA ALA A 127 6.75 -5.34 -13.70
C ALA A 127 7.75 -5.01 -12.60
N GLY A 128 7.56 -5.63 -11.44
CA GLY A 128 8.39 -5.37 -10.27
C GLY A 128 7.78 -4.38 -9.30
N LEU A 129 6.74 -3.66 -9.71
CA LEU A 129 6.03 -2.74 -8.83
C LEU A 129 4.76 -3.40 -8.30
N LEU A 130 4.19 -2.81 -7.27
CA LEU A 130 2.92 -3.31 -6.73
C LEU A 130 1.77 -2.76 -7.56
N SER A 131 0.73 -3.57 -7.73
CA SER A 131 -0.46 -3.10 -8.43
C SER A 131 -1.30 -2.24 -7.49
N ARG A 132 -2.22 -1.47 -8.08
CA ARG A 132 -3.13 -0.65 -7.30
C ARG A 132 -4.19 -1.53 -6.67
N ALA A 133 -4.35 -1.44 -5.36
CA ALA A 133 -5.37 -2.21 -4.66
C ALA A 133 -5.66 -1.55 -3.33
N VAL A 134 -6.87 -1.75 -2.84
CA VAL A 134 -7.26 -1.30 -1.51
C VAL A 134 -7.76 -2.51 -0.74
N VAL A 135 -7.19 -2.73 0.43
CA VAL A 135 -7.57 -3.84 1.29
C VAL A 135 -7.96 -3.27 2.65
N VAL A 136 -9.11 -3.68 3.15
CA VAL A 136 -9.58 -3.23 4.46
C VAL A 136 -9.46 -4.39 5.44
N LEU A 137 -8.75 -4.17 6.55
CA LEU A 137 -8.57 -5.17 7.61
C LEU A 137 -9.27 -4.67 8.87
N ASP A 138 -10.06 -5.54 9.51
CA ASP A 138 -10.73 -5.14 10.75
C ASP A 138 -9.78 -5.23 11.93
N ARG A 139 -10.29 -5.02 13.15
CA ARG A 139 -9.48 -4.94 14.36
C ARG A 139 -8.82 -6.25 14.77
N UNK A 140 -9.44 -6.96 14.31
CA UNK A 140 -9.05 -8.24 14.78
C UNK A 140 -7.96 -8.81 14.39
#